data_64ba913abe25768748618fa83a0aae08
#
_entry.id   64ba913abe25768748618fa83a0aae08
#
_cell.length_a   1.000
_cell.length_b   1.000
_cell.length_c   1.000
_cell.angle_alpha   90.00
_cell.angle_beta   90.00
_cell.angle_gamma   90.00
#
_symmetry.space_group_name_H-M   'P 1'
#
loop_
_entity.id
_entity.type
_entity.pdbx_description
1 polymer ?
#
loop_
_entity_poly.entity_id
_entity_poly.type
_entity_poly.pdbx_seq_one_letter_code
_entity_poly.pdbx_strand_id
1 'polypeptide(L)'
;VIGICFARKVIGFMPSLLPRTSSLKRTNMYSIMHLLTEEEGKLAVAAARAYMEAAVTHTEAKPFDFPEIFSENRGVFVTLTQAGELRGCIGFPYPTYPLSEAIREAAVAAATQDPRFYPVREEELSAVRVEVTVLTSPEVLECPAEERPKHIEIGRHGLIASLGSRSGLLLPQVAEEYHWDAEEFLSQTCVKAGLYHKSWKEDDDCIIKTFEGQIFTE
;
A
#
# COMPACT_ATOMS: atom_id res chain seq x y z
N VAL A 1 6.60 -16.83 11.32
CA VAL A 1 6.65 -15.49 11.90
C VAL A 1 6.78 -14.53 10.73
N ILE A 2 5.66 -14.04 10.21
CA ILE A 2 5.61 -13.13 9.07
C ILE A 2 6.01 -11.74 9.59
N GLY A 3 7.14 -11.24 9.09
CA GLY A 3 7.69 -9.97 9.53
C GLY A 3 6.84 -8.79 9.07
N ILE A 4 6.50 -7.94 10.01
CA ILE A 4 5.80 -6.66 9.80
C ILE A 4 6.58 -5.83 8.77
N CYS A 5 5.94 -5.47 7.67
CA CYS A 5 6.52 -4.58 6.67
C CYS A 5 6.71 -3.17 7.28
N PHE A 6 7.90 -2.89 7.80
CA PHE A 6 8.25 -1.57 8.31
C PHE A 6 8.56 -0.63 7.14
N ALA A 7 7.58 0.20 6.76
CA ALA A 7 7.86 1.33 5.88
C ALA A 7 8.82 2.30 6.60
N ARG A 8 10.07 2.35 6.18
CA ARG A 8 11.06 3.33 6.63
C ARG A 8 10.70 4.72 6.08
N LYS A 9 10.81 5.71 6.95
CA LYS A 9 10.65 7.15 6.77
C LYS A 9 11.24 7.64 5.43
N VAL A 10 10.39 7.94 4.46
CA VAL A 10 10.78 8.72 3.28
C VAL A 10 10.73 10.19 3.69
N ILE A 11 11.87 10.85 3.72
CA ILE A 11 11.97 12.31 3.92
C ILE A 11 11.60 12.94 2.59
N GLY A 12 10.37 13.36 2.45
CA GLY A 12 9.87 14.12 1.30
C GLY A 12 9.70 15.59 1.68
N PHE A 13 10.49 16.43 1.04
CA PHE A 13 10.46 17.88 1.08
C PHE A 13 9.12 18.40 0.55
N MET A 14 8.38 19.16 1.34
CA MET A 14 7.15 19.83 0.94
C MET A 14 7.45 21.21 0.34
N PRO A 15 6.97 21.56 -0.84
CA PRO A 15 6.79 22.97 -1.21
C PRO A 15 5.40 23.43 -0.78
N SER A 16 5.39 24.56 -0.12
CA SER A 16 4.22 25.31 0.32
C SER A 16 3.55 26.06 -0.84
N LEU A 17 2.25 26.35 -0.68
CA LEU A 17 1.42 27.34 -1.35
C LEU A 17 0.57 26.87 -2.53
N LEU A 18 -0.73 26.71 -2.24
CA LEU A 18 -1.80 26.97 -3.20
C LEU A 18 -2.88 27.86 -2.57
N PRO A 19 -3.48 28.79 -3.34
CA PRO A 19 -4.46 29.74 -2.85
C PRO A 19 -5.86 29.12 -2.75
N ARG A 20 -6.61 29.59 -1.75
CA ARG A 20 -8.06 29.33 -1.61
C ARG A 20 -8.82 29.98 -2.75
N THR A 21 -9.60 29.21 -3.48
CA THR A 21 -10.74 29.73 -4.23
C THR A 21 -11.99 28.89 -3.99
N SER A 22 -13.08 29.59 -3.85
CA SER A 22 -14.40 29.25 -3.40
C SER A 22 -15.17 28.26 -4.28
N SER A 23 -15.97 27.44 -3.58
CA SER A 23 -17.34 27.02 -3.93
C SER A 23 -17.67 26.67 -5.38
N LEU A 24 -17.86 25.35 -5.61
CA LEU A 24 -18.95 24.85 -6.45
C LEU A 24 -19.16 23.36 -6.09
N LYS A 25 -20.38 23.06 -5.61
CA LYS A 25 -20.86 21.70 -5.42
C LYS A 25 -20.85 21.00 -6.78
N ARG A 26 -19.80 20.24 -7.09
CA ARG A 26 -19.83 19.19 -8.10
C ARG A 26 -20.15 17.89 -7.37
N THR A 27 -21.34 17.43 -7.61
CA THR A 27 -21.81 16.08 -7.27
C THR A 27 -20.73 15.08 -7.63
N ASN A 28 -20.23 14.42 -6.61
CA ASN A 28 -19.12 13.46 -6.69
C ASN A 28 -19.61 12.19 -7.41
N MET A 29 -19.50 12.16 -8.74
CA MET A 29 -19.82 11.01 -9.60
C MET A 29 -18.51 10.23 -9.97
N TYR A 30 -17.42 10.41 -9.20
CA TYR A 30 -16.11 9.85 -9.50
C TYR A 30 -15.54 8.96 -8.39
N SER A 31 -16.39 8.42 -7.50
CA SER A 31 -15.93 7.39 -6.57
C SER A 31 -16.53 6.02 -6.90
N ILE A 32 -16.42 5.61 -8.16
CA ILE A 32 -16.39 4.18 -8.46
C ILE A 32 -14.93 3.80 -8.29
N MET A 33 -14.62 3.07 -7.21
CA MET A 33 -13.30 2.49 -7.02
C MET A 33 -12.98 1.67 -8.28
N HIS A 34 -12.09 2.18 -9.12
CA HIS A 34 -11.59 1.42 -10.27
C HIS A 34 -10.64 0.36 -9.73
N LEU A 35 -11.20 -0.79 -9.39
CA LEU A 35 -10.42 -1.99 -9.11
C LEU A 35 -9.78 -2.48 -10.40
N LEU A 36 -8.58 -3.04 -10.31
CA LEU A 36 -8.00 -3.74 -11.45
C LEU A 36 -8.83 -4.97 -11.76
N THR A 37 -9.02 -5.24 -13.03
CA THR A 37 -9.54 -6.52 -13.51
C THR A 37 -8.50 -7.61 -13.28
N GLU A 38 -8.91 -8.86 -13.37
CA GLU A 38 -7.99 -10.00 -13.24
C GLU A 38 -6.88 -9.98 -14.30
N GLU A 39 -7.19 -9.54 -15.53
CA GLU A 39 -6.20 -9.41 -16.60
C GLU A 39 -5.18 -8.30 -16.32
N GLU A 40 -5.62 -7.18 -15.79
CA GLU A 40 -4.74 -6.09 -15.37
C GLU A 40 -3.88 -6.51 -14.17
N GLY A 41 -4.44 -7.29 -13.24
CA GLY A 41 -3.69 -7.88 -12.15
C GLY A 41 -2.59 -8.84 -12.62
N LYS A 42 -2.89 -9.72 -13.58
CA LYS A 42 -1.90 -10.59 -14.20
C LYS A 42 -0.79 -9.79 -14.90
N LEU A 43 -1.17 -8.70 -15.58
CA LEU A 43 -0.20 -7.79 -16.19
C LEU A 43 0.71 -7.13 -15.15
N ALA A 44 0.15 -6.70 -14.01
CA ALA A 44 0.93 -6.13 -12.91
C ALA A 44 1.96 -7.11 -12.37
N VAL A 45 1.56 -8.39 -12.17
CA VAL A 45 2.46 -9.46 -11.70
C VAL A 45 3.53 -9.77 -12.73
N ALA A 46 3.16 -9.89 -14.01
CA ALA A 46 4.12 -10.13 -15.10
C ALA A 46 5.15 -9.00 -15.23
N ALA A 47 4.71 -7.75 -15.07
CA ALA A 47 5.59 -6.59 -15.08
C ALA A 47 6.54 -6.60 -13.87
N ALA A 48 6.02 -6.85 -12.65
CA ALA A 48 6.84 -6.95 -11.45
C ALA A 48 7.90 -8.05 -11.58
N ARG A 49 7.53 -9.22 -12.12
CA ARG A 49 8.46 -10.32 -12.41
C ARG A 49 9.57 -9.87 -13.36
N ALA A 50 9.23 -9.28 -14.48
CA ALA A 50 10.22 -8.85 -15.48
C ALA A 50 11.16 -7.77 -14.94
N TYR A 51 10.66 -6.80 -14.16
CA TYR A 51 11.50 -5.76 -13.54
C TYR A 51 12.45 -6.33 -12.47
N MET A 52 11.94 -7.26 -11.65
CA MET A 52 12.76 -7.98 -10.67
C MET A 52 13.90 -8.76 -11.36
N GLU A 53 13.55 -9.58 -12.37
CA GLU A 53 14.54 -10.39 -13.12
C GLU A 53 15.59 -9.52 -13.79
N ALA A 54 15.18 -8.45 -14.46
CA ALA A 54 16.07 -7.50 -15.09
C ALA A 54 17.05 -6.86 -14.09
N ALA A 55 16.57 -6.49 -12.91
CA ALA A 55 17.41 -5.92 -11.85
C ALA A 55 18.43 -6.92 -11.31
N VAL A 56 18.03 -8.19 -11.12
CA VAL A 56 18.89 -9.24 -10.60
C VAL A 56 19.96 -9.68 -11.64
N THR A 57 19.57 -9.74 -12.91
CA THR A 57 20.49 -10.15 -14.02
C THR A 57 21.26 -8.97 -14.63
N HIS A 58 21.06 -7.75 -14.14
CA HIS A 58 21.65 -6.51 -14.68
C HIS A 58 21.34 -6.30 -16.17
N THR A 59 20.11 -6.64 -16.58
CA THR A 59 19.60 -6.44 -17.95
C THR A 59 18.50 -5.39 -17.97
N GLU A 60 17.99 -5.07 -19.16
CA GLU A 60 16.83 -4.19 -19.31
C GLU A 60 15.54 -5.02 -19.48
N ALA A 61 14.51 -4.66 -18.71
CA ALA A 61 13.18 -5.24 -18.91
C ALA A 61 12.58 -4.73 -20.24
N LYS A 62 11.88 -5.59 -20.94
CA LYS A 62 11.09 -5.18 -22.11
C LYS A 62 10.00 -4.20 -21.70
N PRO A 63 9.68 -3.19 -22.52
CA PRO A 63 8.58 -2.28 -22.23
C PRO A 63 7.25 -3.03 -22.23
N PHE A 64 6.34 -2.61 -21.34
CA PHE A 64 4.97 -3.11 -21.25
C PHE A 64 4.01 -2.07 -21.85
N ASP A 65 3.00 -2.55 -22.56
CA ASP A 65 1.88 -1.73 -23.01
C ASP A 65 0.80 -1.74 -21.91
N PHE A 66 0.85 -0.72 -21.05
CA PHE A 66 -0.03 -0.61 -19.89
C PHE A 66 -1.35 0.07 -20.25
N PRO A 67 -2.51 -0.49 -19.83
CA PRO A 67 -3.80 0.20 -19.86
C PRO A 67 -3.76 1.53 -19.08
N GLU A 68 -4.70 2.44 -19.39
CA GLU A 68 -4.77 3.78 -18.79
C GLU A 68 -4.78 3.77 -17.26
N ILE A 69 -5.41 2.78 -16.64
CA ILE A 69 -5.48 2.63 -15.18
C ILE A 69 -4.10 2.57 -14.51
N PHE A 70 -3.08 2.10 -15.22
CA PHE A 70 -1.70 2.07 -14.71
C PHE A 70 -1.02 3.44 -14.69
N SER A 71 -1.65 4.46 -15.28
CA SER A 71 -1.22 5.86 -15.18
C SER A 71 -1.78 6.54 -13.92
N GLU A 72 -2.75 5.94 -13.23
CA GLU A 72 -3.26 6.45 -11.98
C GLU A 72 -2.25 6.27 -10.84
N ASN A 73 -2.17 7.27 -9.97
CA ASN A 73 -1.36 7.13 -8.77
C ASN A 73 -2.02 6.15 -7.80
N ARG A 74 -1.32 5.09 -7.46
CA ARG A 74 -1.78 4.03 -6.55
C ARG A 74 -0.70 3.63 -5.55
N GLY A 75 -1.13 3.22 -4.36
CA GLY A 75 -0.26 2.48 -3.46
C GLY A 75 -0.04 1.06 -4.00
N VAL A 76 1.14 0.51 -3.82
CA VAL A 76 1.47 -0.85 -4.25
C VAL A 76 2.51 -1.48 -3.31
N PHE A 77 2.42 -2.79 -3.15
CA PHE A 77 3.48 -3.61 -2.55
C PHE A 77 3.83 -4.74 -3.50
N VAL A 78 5.10 -5.08 -3.57
CA VAL A 78 5.59 -6.28 -4.24
C VAL A 78 6.21 -7.17 -3.19
N THR A 79 5.65 -8.37 -3.06
CA THR A 79 6.11 -9.41 -2.14
C THR A 79 6.75 -10.54 -2.92
N LEU A 80 7.93 -10.93 -2.50
CA LEU A 80 8.65 -12.07 -3.00
C LEU A 80 8.62 -13.18 -1.97
N THR A 81 8.25 -14.38 -2.39
CA THR A 81 8.27 -15.58 -1.54
C THR A 81 9.12 -16.67 -2.18
N GLN A 82 9.72 -17.53 -1.35
CA GLN A 82 10.46 -18.71 -1.79
C GLN A 82 10.11 -19.88 -0.89
N ALA A 83 9.66 -20.97 -1.46
CA ALA A 83 9.16 -22.14 -0.73
C ALA A 83 8.08 -21.82 0.33
N GLY A 84 7.25 -20.80 0.07
CA GLY A 84 6.20 -20.33 0.97
C GLY A 84 6.66 -19.33 2.05
N GLU A 85 7.96 -19.08 2.16
CA GLU A 85 8.53 -18.15 3.13
C GLU A 85 8.80 -16.77 2.47
N LEU A 86 8.69 -15.70 3.27
CA LEU A 86 8.99 -14.35 2.80
C LEU A 86 10.46 -14.24 2.38
N ARG A 87 10.70 -13.70 1.16
CA ARG A 87 12.04 -13.49 0.60
C ARG A 87 12.36 -12.01 0.36
N GLY A 88 11.35 -11.16 0.28
CA GLY A 88 11.45 -9.72 0.14
C GLY A 88 10.08 -9.08 0.04
N CYS A 89 9.91 -7.88 0.56
CA CYS A 89 8.65 -7.12 0.43
C CYS A 89 8.92 -5.63 0.59
N ILE A 90 8.73 -4.89 -0.49
CA ILE A 90 8.82 -3.43 -0.49
C ILE A 90 7.62 -2.85 -1.22
N GLY A 91 7.20 -1.66 -0.81
CA GLY A 91 6.09 -0.98 -1.45
C GLY A 91 5.99 0.49 -1.08
N PHE A 92 5.07 1.14 -1.76
CA PHE A 92 4.71 2.54 -1.57
C PHE A 92 3.25 2.59 -1.10
N PRO A 93 2.98 2.81 0.19
CA PRO A 93 1.62 2.76 0.73
C PRO A 93 0.75 3.95 0.31
N TYR A 94 1.37 5.05 -0.11
CA TYR A 94 0.66 6.24 -0.56
C TYR A 94 0.71 6.37 -2.09
N PRO A 95 -0.35 6.91 -2.73
CA PRO A 95 -0.45 7.06 -4.17
C PRO A 95 0.41 8.23 -4.68
N THR A 96 1.73 8.09 -4.58
CA THR A 96 2.72 9.13 -4.97
C THR A 96 3.21 8.98 -6.40
N TYR A 97 3.16 7.77 -6.95
CA TYR A 97 3.63 7.44 -8.29
C TYR A 97 2.51 6.81 -9.13
N PRO A 98 2.54 6.94 -10.47
CA PRO A 98 1.75 6.10 -11.35
C PRO A 98 1.96 4.62 -11.03
N LEU A 99 0.89 3.81 -11.09
CA LEU A 99 0.94 2.40 -10.72
C LEU A 99 2.03 1.62 -11.48
N SER A 100 2.21 1.89 -12.78
CA SER A 100 3.27 1.25 -13.59
C SER A 100 4.68 1.53 -13.05
N GLU A 101 4.92 2.76 -12.61
CA GLU A 101 6.21 3.17 -12.03
C GLU A 101 6.37 2.61 -10.62
N ALA A 102 5.32 2.67 -9.80
CA ALA A 102 5.31 2.14 -8.45
C ALA A 102 5.59 0.62 -8.42
N ILE A 103 5.01 -0.14 -9.37
CA ILE A 103 5.29 -1.59 -9.53
C ILE A 103 6.77 -1.81 -9.86
N ARG A 104 7.31 -1.05 -10.82
CA ARG A 104 8.71 -1.18 -11.21
C ARG A 104 9.65 -0.96 -10.03
N GLU A 105 9.49 0.17 -9.35
CA GLU A 105 10.35 0.55 -8.23
C GLU A 105 10.22 -0.44 -7.05
N ALA A 106 8.97 -0.86 -6.74
CA ALA A 106 8.74 -1.81 -5.66
C ALA A 106 9.32 -3.20 -5.96
N ALA A 107 9.21 -3.68 -7.20
CA ALA A 107 9.74 -4.99 -7.61
C ALA A 107 11.29 -5.01 -7.54
N VAL A 108 11.93 -3.97 -8.04
CA VAL A 108 13.40 -3.82 -7.96
C VAL A 108 13.83 -3.74 -6.50
N ALA A 109 13.17 -2.90 -5.71
CA ALA A 109 13.54 -2.71 -4.30
C ALA A 109 13.29 -3.97 -3.45
N ALA A 110 12.21 -4.70 -3.69
CA ALA A 110 11.93 -5.96 -2.98
C ALA A 110 13.02 -7.01 -3.22
N ALA A 111 13.57 -7.06 -4.42
CA ALA A 111 14.64 -8.02 -4.77
C ALA A 111 16.03 -7.57 -4.29
N THR A 112 16.31 -6.27 -4.24
CA THR A 112 17.69 -5.78 -4.12
C THR A 112 17.93 -4.86 -2.91
N GLN A 113 16.89 -4.32 -2.29
CA GLN A 113 17.01 -3.26 -1.28
C GLN A 113 16.21 -3.52 0.01
N ASP A 114 15.60 -4.71 0.16
CA ASP A 114 14.95 -5.06 1.42
C ASP A 114 16.03 -5.35 2.49
N PRO A 115 16.10 -4.51 3.56
CA PRO A 115 17.20 -4.61 4.52
C PRO A 115 17.15 -5.86 5.41
N ARG A 116 16.08 -6.64 5.31
CA ARG A 116 15.92 -7.89 6.07
C ARG A 116 16.61 -9.07 5.40
N PHE A 117 16.91 -8.95 4.10
CA PHE A 117 17.42 -10.03 3.25
C PHE A 117 18.64 -9.57 2.45
N TYR A 118 19.48 -10.52 2.08
CA TYR A 118 20.48 -10.27 1.03
C TYR A 118 19.78 -10.12 -0.33
N PRO A 119 20.33 -9.35 -1.27
CA PRO A 119 19.80 -9.25 -2.63
C PRO A 119 19.53 -10.64 -3.22
N VAL A 120 18.39 -10.76 -3.94
CA VAL A 120 18.05 -11.99 -4.67
C VAL A 120 19.15 -12.28 -5.70
N ARG A 121 19.56 -13.54 -5.81
CA ARG A 121 20.56 -13.97 -6.78
C ARG A 121 19.90 -14.63 -7.99
N GLU A 122 20.60 -14.67 -9.10
CA GLU A 122 20.10 -15.21 -10.36
C GLU A 122 19.63 -16.67 -10.22
N GLU A 123 20.33 -17.48 -9.43
CA GLU A 123 19.96 -18.89 -9.21
C GLU A 123 18.64 -19.05 -8.44
N GLU A 124 18.19 -18.04 -7.72
CA GLU A 124 16.95 -18.05 -6.95
C GLU A 124 15.71 -17.73 -7.81
N LEU A 125 15.90 -17.07 -8.98
CA LEU A 125 14.79 -16.53 -9.79
C LEU A 125 13.70 -17.56 -10.13
N SER A 126 14.08 -18.78 -10.43
CA SER A 126 13.12 -19.86 -10.76
C SER A 126 12.29 -20.35 -9.57
N ALA A 127 12.79 -20.16 -8.34
CA ALA A 127 12.15 -20.58 -7.09
C ALA A 127 11.35 -19.45 -6.41
N VAL A 128 11.66 -18.19 -6.74
CA VAL A 128 10.95 -17.02 -6.20
C VAL A 128 9.59 -16.90 -6.87
N ARG A 129 8.55 -16.60 -6.07
CA ARG A 129 7.20 -16.23 -6.53
C ARG A 129 6.96 -14.76 -6.26
N VAL A 130 6.23 -14.13 -7.17
CA VAL A 130 5.88 -12.71 -7.11
C VAL A 130 4.41 -12.53 -6.79
N GLU A 131 4.13 -11.67 -5.83
CA GLU A 131 2.80 -11.20 -5.50
C GLU A 131 2.80 -9.67 -5.59
N VAL A 132 1.73 -9.11 -6.15
CA VAL A 132 1.51 -7.65 -6.23
C VAL A 132 0.22 -7.32 -5.49
N THR A 133 0.31 -6.47 -4.48
CA THR A 133 -0.84 -5.90 -3.79
C THR A 133 -1.02 -4.45 -4.25
N VAL A 134 -2.13 -4.16 -4.94
CA VAL A 134 -2.48 -2.81 -5.39
C VAL A 134 -3.50 -2.22 -4.42
N LEU A 135 -3.21 -1.05 -3.84
CA LEU A 135 -4.10 -0.38 -2.90
C LEU A 135 -5.07 0.53 -3.63
N THR A 136 -6.30 0.59 -3.12
CA THR A 136 -7.28 1.62 -3.53
C THR A 136 -6.88 2.99 -2.98
N SER A 137 -7.45 4.06 -3.54
CA SER A 137 -7.26 5.39 -2.98
C SER A 137 -7.86 5.46 -1.58
N PRO A 138 -7.11 5.97 -0.57
CA PRO A 138 -7.62 6.05 0.79
C PRO A 138 -8.79 7.04 0.91
N GLU A 139 -9.91 6.59 1.47
CA GLU A 139 -11.12 7.37 1.70
C GLU A 139 -11.26 7.74 3.17
N VAL A 140 -11.67 8.99 3.44
CA VAL A 140 -11.92 9.43 4.82
C VAL A 140 -13.14 8.73 5.37
N LEU A 141 -13.03 8.19 6.58
CA LEU A 141 -14.13 7.58 7.30
C LEU A 141 -14.98 8.68 7.95
N GLU A 142 -15.98 9.16 7.18
CA GLU A 142 -16.86 10.27 7.60
C GLU A 142 -18.01 9.76 8.46
N CYS A 143 -17.77 9.44 9.73
CA CYS A 143 -18.78 9.06 10.71
C CYS A 143 -18.34 9.50 12.11
N PRO A 144 -19.28 9.59 13.09
CA PRO A 144 -18.92 9.82 14.48
C PRO A 144 -17.90 8.81 15.00
N ALA A 145 -17.01 9.24 15.89
CA ALA A 145 -15.91 8.41 16.37
C ALA A 145 -16.39 7.05 16.95
N GLU A 146 -17.49 7.06 17.68
CA GLU A 146 -18.08 5.85 18.28
C GLU A 146 -18.62 4.85 17.25
N GLU A 147 -18.86 5.30 16.02
CA GLU A 147 -19.36 4.45 14.93
C GLU A 147 -18.25 3.90 14.05
N ARG A 148 -17.04 4.49 14.08
CA ARG A 148 -15.90 4.07 13.25
C ARG A 148 -15.66 2.56 13.26
N PRO A 149 -15.68 1.86 14.42
CA PRO A 149 -15.47 0.40 14.41
C PRO A 149 -16.48 -0.40 13.61
N LYS A 150 -17.73 0.09 13.49
CA LYS A 150 -18.79 -0.58 12.74
C LYS A 150 -18.61 -0.52 11.22
N HIS A 151 -17.80 0.43 10.74
CA HIS A 151 -17.50 0.64 9.32
C HIS A 151 -16.19 -0.03 8.89
N ILE A 152 -15.51 -0.73 9.80
CA ILE A 152 -14.25 -1.41 9.52
C ILE A 152 -14.51 -2.91 9.43
N GLU A 153 -14.16 -3.49 8.29
CA GLU A 153 -14.21 -4.92 8.03
C GLU A 153 -12.79 -5.48 8.11
N ILE A 154 -12.54 -6.31 9.14
CA ILE A 154 -11.23 -6.94 9.36
C ILE A 154 -10.90 -7.86 8.17
N GLY A 155 -9.66 -7.83 7.71
CA GLY A 155 -9.17 -8.59 6.57
C GLY A 155 -9.40 -7.89 5.22
N ARG A 156 -10.34 -6.95 5.15
CA ARG A 156 -10.64 -6.20 3.94
C ARG A 156 -10.07 -4.78 3.98
N HIS A 157 -10.36 -4.04 5.04
CA HIS A 157 -9.93 -2.67 5.17
C HIS A 157 -8.54 -2.56 5.77
N GLY A 158 -7.66 -1.79 5.12
CA GLY A 158 -6.50 -1.20 5.75
C GLY A 158 -6.85 0.17 6.33
N LEU A 159 -6.09 0.63 7.31
CA LEU A 159 -6.33 1.90 7.99
C LEU A 159 -5.15 2.85 7.89
N ILE A 160 -5.46 4.14 7.77
CA ILE A 160 -4.51 5.23 7.97
C ILE A 160 -5.06 6.11 9.08
N ALA A 161 -4.24 6.36 10.11
CA ALA A 161 -4.50 7.38 11.11
C ALA A 161 -3.56 8.56 10.90
N SER A 162 -4.08 9.78 10.96
CA SER A 162 -3.28 10.99 10.84
C SER A 162 -3.77 12.11 11.76
N LEU A 163 -2.81 12.85 12.35
CA LEU A 163 -3.05 13.99 13.19
C LEU A 163 -1.89 14.99 13.02
N GLY A 164 -2.18 16.15 12.45
CA GLY A 164 -1.16 17.13 12.06
C GLY A 164 -0.17 16.55 11.06
N SER A 165 1.11 16.53 11.39
CA SER A 165 2.18 15.98 10.53
C SER A 165 2.46 14.50 10.77
N ARG A 166 1.81 13.87 11.75
CA ARG A 166 2.00 12.45 12.08
C ARG A 166 1.00 11.62 11.33
N SER A 167 1.47 10.52 10.74
CA SER A 167 0.62 9.56 10.03
C SER A 167 1.20 8.14 10.14
N GLY A 168 0.33 7.17 10.20
CA GLY A 168 0.68 5.75 10.21
C GLY A 168 -0.36 4.93 9.47
N LEU A 169 0.09 3.84 8.89
CA LEU A 169 -0.72 2.94 8.09
C LEU A 169 -0.53 1.50 8.55
N LEU A 170 -1.62 0.74 8.59
CA LEU A 170 -1.63 -0.71 8.74
C LEU A 170 -2.45 -1.33 7.61
N LEU A 171 -1.89 -2.40 7.02
CA LEU A 171 -2.53 -3.18 5.96
C LEU A 171 -3.64 -4.08 6.52
N PRO A 172 -4.63 -4.50 5.69
CA PRO A 172 -5.77 -5.31 6.14
C PRO A 172 -5.36 -6.59 6.88
N GLN A 173 -4.38 -7.31 6.36
CA GLN A 173 -3.94 -8.60 6.90
C GLN A 173 -3.33 -8.51 8.30
N VAL A 174 -2.85 -7.32 8.71
CA VAL A 174 -2.25 -7.14 10.03
C VAL A 174 -3.26 -7.41 11.15
N ALA A 175 -4.49 -6.91 11.00
CA ALA A 175 -5.52 -7.13 12.01
C ALA A 175 -5.92 -8.61 12.13
N GLU A 176 -5.95 -9.34 11.00
CA GLU A 176 -6.20 -10.79 11.00
C GLU A 176 -5.07 -11.57 11.69
N GLU A 177 -3.81 -11.24 11.36
CA GLU A 177 -2.61 -11.91 11.89
C GLU A 177 -2.54 -11.78 13.43
N TYR A 178 -2.89 -10.60 13.96
CA TYR A 178 -2.88 -10.32 15.39
C TYR A 178 -4.21 -10.61 16.09
N HIS A 179 -5.24 -11.07 15.36
CA HIS A 179 -6.59 -11.32 15.88
C HIS A 179 -7.22 -10.10 16.56
N TRP A 180 -6.97 -8.92 16.01
CA TRP A 180 -7.56 -7.67 16.51
C TRP A 180 -8.99 -7.50 16.02
N ASP A 181 -9.81 -6.94 16.90
CA ASP A 181 -11.08 -6.38 16.49
C ASP A 181 -10.90 -4.97 15.88
N ALA A 182 -11.98 -4.35 15.43
CA ALA A 182 -11.93 -3.04 14.78
C ALA A 182 -11.48 -1.91 15.72
N GLU A 183 -11.80 -1.97 17.03
CA GLU A 183 -11.37 -0.96 18.00
C GLU A 183 -9.85 -1.06 18.26
N GLU A 184 -9.35 -2.29 18.42
CA GLU A 184 -7.93 -2.52 18.61
C GLU A 184 -7.16 -2.14 17.33
N PHE A 185 -7.69 -2.47 16.15
CA PHE A 185 -7.06 -2.10 14.88
C PHE A 185 -6.94 -0.58 14.72
N LEU A 186 -7.98 0.20 15.07
CA LEU A 186 -7.92 1.67 15.12
C LEU A 186 -6.85 2.15 16.10
N SER A 187 -6.81 1.55 17.29
CA SER A 187 -5.87 1.90 18.35
C SER A 187 -4.43 1.64 17.93
N GLN A 188 -4.15 0.49 17.35
CA GLN A 188 -2.82 0.12 16.87
C GLN A 188 -2.40 0.95 15.65
N THR A 189 -3.35 1.37 14.81
CA THR A 189 -3.07 2.30 13.71
C THR A 189 -2.67 3.67 14.24
N CYS A 190 -3.30 4.18 15.30
CA CYS A 190 -2.88 5.40 15.99
C CYS A 190 -1.47 5.26 16.58
N VAL A 191 -1.17 4.15 17.26
CA VAL A 191 0.17 3.86 17.79
C VAL A 191 1.21 3.84 16.67
N LYS A 192 0.88 3.21 15.52
CA LYS A 192 1.73 3.20 14.32
C LYS A 192 2.02 4.60 13.79
N ALA A 193 1.07 5.52 13.92
CA ALA A 193 1.23 6.93 13.56
C ALA A 193 2.03 7.75 14.60
N GLY A 194 2.44 7.14 15.71
CA GLY A 194 3.06 7.83 16.84
C GLY A 194 2.06 8.68 17.62
N LEU A 195 0.78 8.32 17.59
CA LEU A 195 -0.29 8.97 18.32
C LEU A 195 -0.64 8.18 19.59
N TYR A 196 -1.44 8.82 20.45
CA TYR A 196 -2.05 8.11 21.57
C TYR A 196 -3.06 7.08 21.05
N HIS A 197 -3.10 5.89 21.66
CA HIS A 197 -3.90 4.78 21.17
C HIS A 197 -5.40 5.06 21.02
N LYS A 198 -5.95 6.01 21.79
CA LYS A 198 -7.36 6.44 21.68
C LYS A 198 -7.55 7.72 20.87
N SER A 199 -6.51 8.25 20.22
CA SER A 199 -6.67 9.48 19.42
C SER A 199 -7.77 9.36 18.38
N TRP A 200 -8.01 8.16 17.83
CA TRP A 200 -9.08 7.91 16.87
C TRP A 200 -10.49 8.22 17.45
N LYS A 201 -10.64 8.24 18.76
CA LYS A 201 -11.92 8.45 19.48
C LYS A 201 -11.93 9.76 20.29
N GLU A 202 -10.82 10.14 20.88
CA GLU A 202 -10.74 11.24 21.85
C GLU A 202 -10.26 12.55 21.22
N ASP A 203 -9.80 12.53 19.96
CA ASP A 203 -9.21 13.67 19.28
C ASP A 203 -9.98 13.98 18.00
N ASP A 204 -10.75 15.06 17.99
CA ASP A 204 -11.62 15.46 16.88
C ASP A 204 -10.85 15.74 15.58
N ASP A 205 -9.57 16.14 15.69
CA ASP A 205 -8.70 16.39 14.55
C ASP A 205 -8.02 15.10 14.00
N CYS A 206 -8.25 13.95 14.66
CA CYS A 206 -7.70 12.69 14.21
C CYS A 206 -8.52 12.15 13.00
N ILE A 207 -7.89 12.18 11.84
CA ILE A 207 -8.47 11.67 10.59
C ILE A 207 -8.14 10.20 10.44
N ILE A 208 -9.19 9.39 10.30
CA ILE A 208 -9.09 7.98 9.93
C ILE A 208 -9.50 7.83 8.48
N LYS A 209 -8.69 7.09 7.70
CA LYS A 209 -9.01 6.69 6.33
C LYS A 209 -8.99 5.19 6.22
N THR A 210 -9.85 4.66 5.36
CA THR A 210 -9.88 3.25 4.97
C THR A 210 -9.37 3.12 3.53
N PHE A 211 -8.79 1.98 3.22
CA PHE A 211 -8.43 1.56 1.86
C PHE A 211 -8.54 0.04 1.77
N GLU A 212 -8.57 -0.48 0.56
CA GLU A 212 -8.55 -1.93 0.30
C GLU A 212 -7.30 -2.31 -0.48
N GLY A 213 -6.92 -3.57 -0.43
CA GLY A 213 -5.83 -4.14 -1.22
C GLY A 213 -6.34 -5.23 -2.14
N GLN A 214 -6.04 -5.13 -3.44
CA GLN A 214 -6.23 -6.21 -4.38
C GLN A 214 -4.92 -6.99 -4.49
N ILE A 215 -4.98 -8.29 -4.22
CA ILE A 215 -3.80 -9.18 -4.24
C ILE A 215 -3.84 -10.00 -5.52
N PHE A 216 -2.73 -9.98 -6.26
CA PHE A 216 -2.53 -10.76 -7.48
C PHE A 216 -1.24 -11.57 -7.35
N THR A 217 -1.31 -12.85 -7.68
CA THR A 217 -0.20 -13.81 -7.54
C THR A 217 0.11 -14.50 -8.85
N GLU A 218 1.32 -15.04 -8.99
CA GLU A 218 1.71 -15.96 -10.06
C GLU A 218 0.98 -17.30 -10.01
#